data_ec0344dd54030c9e815047da0d531de4
#
_entry.id   ec0344dd54030c9e815047da0d531de4
#
_cell.length_a   1.000
_cell.length_b   1.000
_cell.length_c   1.000
_cell.angle_alpha   90.00
_cell.angle_beta   90.00
_cell.angle_gamma   90.00
#
_symmetry.space_group_name_H-M   'P 1'
#
loop_
_entity.id
_entity.type
_entity.pdbx_description
1 polymer ?
#
loop_
_entity_poly.entity_id
_entity_poly.type
_entity_poly.pdbx_seq_one_letter_code
_entity_poly.pdbx_strand_id
1 'polypeptide(L)'
;MKTYCGLEYSSKIKATIINTINEAKENIFSNYFFIVDDPLFFEEAFFKYTDTLFNIQIINYQDLINQLINNYQLHKYEKLTKLDKILITKKLIESSDNIFNNNNKMDLIYELINIFDLFYLEDITTSSLDNLSSLSKQKLATILTLYNTLIKNIPQNKCYQYEELLLDKIDSSLQNNHYIFITEEIFHKRP
;
A
#
# COMPACT_ATOMS: atom_id res chain seq x y z
N MET A 1 -14.24 0.54 8.75
CA MET A 1 -13.15 -0.44 8.92
C MET A 1 -13.15 -0.92 10.38
N LYS A 2 -13.37 -2.22 10.63
CA LYS A 2 -13.29 -2.80 11.99
C LYS A 2 -11.90 -3.43 12.14
N THR A 3 -11.09 -2.99 13.09
CA THR A 3 -9.75 -3.52 13.36
C THR A 3 -9.78 -4.30 14.68
N TYR A 4 -9.40 -5.56 14.66
CA TYR A 4 -9.33 -6.42 15.83
C TYR A 4 -7.86 -6.68 16.17
N CYS A 5 -7.36 -6.06 17.24
CA CYS A 5 -6.02 -6.30 17.77
C CYS A 5 -6.13 -7.01 19.14
N GLY A 6 -5.33 -8.06 19.39
CA GLY A 6 -5.29 -8.64 20.73
C GLY A 6 -4.57 -9.97 20.87
N LEU A 7 -4.21 -10.28 22.11
CA LEU A 7 -3.40 -11.41 22.56
C LEU A 7 -4.05 -12.81 22.43
N GLU A 8 -5.37 -12.90 22.18
CA GLU A 8 -6.08 -14.17 21.97
C GLU A 8 -6.52 -14.31 20.51
N TYR A 9 -5.54 -14.53 19.65
CA TYR A 9 -5.71 -14.59 18.19
C TYR A 9 -6.82 -15.57 17.76
N SER A 10 -6.83 -16.80 18.27
CA SER A 10 -7.75 -17.83 17.82
C SER A 10 -9.23 -17.58 18.19
N SER A 11 -9.51 -17.08 19.39
CA SER A 11 -10.89 -16.82 19.83
C SER A 11 -11.52 -15.63 19.10
N LYS A 12 -10.73 -14.61 18.80
CA LYS A 12 -11.18 -13.41 18.06
C LYS A 12 -11.40 -13.69 16.58
N ILE A 13 -10.53 -14.47 15.96
CA ILE A 13 -10.72 -14.93 14.57
C ILE A 13 -12.01 -15.72 14.47
N LYS A 14 -12.22 -16.70 15.38
CA LYS A 14 -13.45 -17.48 15.42
C LYS A 14 -14.69 -16.59 15.55
N ALA A 15 -14.68 -15.65 16.48
CA ALA A 15 -15.79 -14.72 16.66
C ALA A 15 -16.03 -13.85 15.42
N THR A 16 -14.96 -13.36 14.78
CA THR A 16 -15.04 -12.58 13.54
C THR A 16 -15.64 -13.41 12.41
N ILE A 17 -15.19 -14.65 12.21
CA ILE A 17 -15.75 -15.56 11.20
C ILE A 17 -17.24 -15.75 11.42
N ILE A 18 -17.66 -16.14 12.64
CA ILE A 18 -19.06 -16.42 12.95
C ILE A 18 -19.92 -15.16 12.76
N ASN A 19 -19.47 -14.01 13.24
CA ASN A 19 -20.21 -12.76 13.10
C ASN A 19 -20.35 -12.36 11.63
N THR A 20 -19.27 -12.49 10.84
CA THR A 20 -19.32 -12.17 9.40
C THR A 20 -20.23 -13.13 8.64
N ILE A 21 -20.23 -14.42 8.95
CA ILE A 21 -21.16 -15.39 8.35
C ILE A 21 -22.62 -14.99 8.64
N ASN A 22 -22.92 -14.58 9.86
CA ASN A 22 -24.27 -14.16 10.23
C ASN A 22 -24.65 -12.84 9.51
N GLU A 23 -23.77 -11.85 9.51
CA GLU A 23 -23.98 -10.61 8.78
C GLU A 23 -24.18 -10.85 7.27
N ALA A 24 -23.38 -11.74 6.67
CA ALA A 24 -23.47 -12.08 5.26
C ALA A 24 -24.78 -12.79 4.87
N LYS A 25 -25.33 -13.62 5.78
CA LYS A 25 -26.64 -14.26 5.60
C LYS A 25 -27.79 -13.26 5.66
N GLU A 26 -27.67 -12.23 6.47
CA GLU A 26 -28.67 -11.17 6.61
C GLU A 26 -28.59 -10.14 5.46
N ASN A 27 -27.40 -9.90 4.92
CA ASN A 27 -27.11 -8.87 3.92
C ASN A 27 -26.57 -9.50 2.64
N ILE A 28 -27.41 -10.18 1.89
CA ILE A 28 -27.05 -10.91 0.66
C ILE A 28 -26.52 -10.02 -0.48
N PHE A 29 -26.79 -8.71 -0.44
CA PHE A 29 -26.31 -7.75 -1.44
C PHE A 29 -24.95 -7.11 -1.06
N SER A 30 -24.41 -7.42 0.11
CA SER A 30 -23.09 -7.01 0.52
C SER A 30 -22.07 -8.09 0.26
N ASN A 31 -20.85 -7.70 -0.15
CA ASN A 31 -19.73 -8.63 -0.30
C ASN A 31 -18.78 -8.49 0.88
N TYR A 32 -18.29 -9.62 1.36
CA TYR A 32 -17.37 -9.70 2.48
C TYR A 32 -16.05 -10.30 2.00
N PHE A 33 -14.95 -9.59 2.23
CA PHE A 33 -13.60 -10.00 1.82
C PHE A 33 -12.75 -10.23 3.06
N PHE A 34 -12.33 -11.48 3.27
CA PHE A 34 -11.29 -11.80 4.24
C PHE A 34 -9.93 -11.70 3.54
N ILE A 35 -9.12 -10.75 3.97
CA ILE A 35 -7.77 -10.52 3.47
C ILE A 35 -6.82 -11.19 4.46
N VAL A 36 -6.18 -12.28 4.02
CA VAL A 36 -5.36 -13.16 4.86
C VAL A 36 -4.04 -13.47 4.17
N ASP A 37 -3.04 -13.86 4.94
CA ASP A 37 -1.72 -14.20 4.38
C ASP A 37 -1.75 -15.55 3.64
N ASP A 38 -2.46 -16.55 4.19
CA ASP A 38 -2.67 -17.85 3.57
C ASP A 38 -4.17 -18.15 3.39
N PRO A 39 -4.75 -17.86 2.21
CA PRO A 39 -6.16 -18.09 1.94
C PRO A 39 -6.60 -19.55 2.10
N LEU A 40 -5.77 -20.51 1.64
CA LEU A 40 -6.14 -21.93 1.68
C LEU A 40 -6.27 -22.44 3.10
N PHE A 41 -5.28 -22.12 3.94
CA PHE A 41 -5.34 -22.50 5.36
C PHE A 41 -6.53 -21.86 6.09
N PHE A 42 -6.82 -20.60 5.78
CA PHE A 42 -7.92 -19.88 6.38
C PHE A 42 -9.27 -20.43 5.91
N GLU A 43 -9.39 -20.82 4.64
CA GLU A 43 -10.58 -21.43 4.04
C GLU A 43 -10.95 -22.75 4.75
N GLU A 44 -9.96 -23.61 5.04
CA GLU A 44 -10.17 -24.83 5.82
C GLU A 44 -10.73 -24.54 7.23
N ALA A 45 -10.25 -23.49 7.88
CA ALA A 45 -10.76 -23.06 9.17
C ALA A 45 -12.17 -22.47 9.06
N PHE A 46 -12.47 -21.79 7.98
CA PHE A 46 -13.76 -21.15 7.70
C PHE A 46 -14.86 -22.19 7.46
N PHE A 47 -14.60 -23.24 6.68
CA PHE A 47 -15.53 -24.32 6.40
C PHE A 47 -15.93 -25.17 7.63
N LYS A 48 -15.27 -25.00 8.78
CA LYS A 48 -15.74 -25.56 10.04
C LYS A 48 -17.02 -24.89 10.57
N TYR A 49 -17.37 -23.72 10.05
CA TYR A 49 -18.49 -22.91 10.53
C TYR A 49 -19.59 -22.69 9.47
N THR A 50 -19.34 -22.98 8.20
CA THR A 50 -20.34 -22.86 7.13
C THR A 50 -19.97 -23.76 5.96
N ASP A 51 -20.96 -24.28 5.28
CA ASP A 51 -20.79 -25.09 4.07
C ASP A 51 -20.78 -24.25 2.78
N THR A 52 -21.03 -22.94 2.89
CA THR A 52 -21.17 -22.05 1.72
C THR A 52 -20.50 -20.71 1.95
N LEU A 53 -19.90 -20.17 0.88
CA LEU A 53 -19.24 -18.86 0.82
C LEU A 53 -19.96 -17.91 -0.15
N PHE A 54 -21.28 -17.87 -0.14
CA PHE A 54 -22.07 -17.23 -1.20
C PHE A 54 -21.63 -15.79 -1.54
N ASN A 55 -21.47 -14.93 -0.55
CA ASN A 55 -21.04 -13.54 -0.71
C ASN A 55 -19.78 -13.21 0.12
N ILE A 56 -18.99 -14.24 0.42
CA ILE A 56 -17.74 -14.13 1.16
C ILE A 56 -16.60 -14.63 0.28
N GLN A 57 -15.54 -13.85 0.18
CA GLN A 57 -14.32 -14.20 -0.51
C GLN A 57 -13.15 -14.19 0.47
N ILE A 58 -12.29 -15.19 0.35
CA ILE A 58 -11.05 -15.31 1.13
C ILE A 58 -9.90 -15.17 0.13
N ILE A 59 -9.13 -14.11 0.26
CA ILE A 59 -8.08 -13.75 -0.68
C ILE A 59 -6.85 -13.21 0.05
N ASN A 60 -5.69 -13.24 -0.60
CA ASN A 60 -4.53 -12.53 -0.09
C ASN A 60 -4.53 -11.05 -0.54
N TYR A 61 -3.61 -10.27 0.04
CA TYR A 61 -3.50 -8.85 -0.27
C TYR A 61 -3.20 -8.59 -1.74
N GLN A 62 -2.34 -9.40 -2.38
CA GLN A 62 -1.99 -9.23 -3.78
C GLN A 62 -3.19 -9.48 -4.70
N ASP A 63 -4.00 -10.48 -4.39
CA ASP A 63 -5.22 -10.77 -5.15
C ASP A 63 -6.26 -9.67 -5.00
N LEU A 64 -6.40 -9.08 -3.80
CA LEU A 64 -7.22 -7.90 -3.60
C LEU A 64 -6.76 -6.75 -4.51
N ILE A 65 -5.48 -6.41 -4.51
CA ILE A 65 -4.94 -5.34 -5.35
C ILE A 65 -5.18 -5.64 -6.83
N ASN A 66 -4.96 -6.88 -7.28
CA ASN A 66 -5.22 -7.29 -8.66
C ASN A 66 -6.70 -7.15 -9.05
N GLN A 67 -7.62 -7.54 -8.16
CA GLN A 67 -9.06 -7.36 -8.38
C GLN A 67 -9.42 -5.86 -8.49
N LEU A 68 -8.88 -5.03 -7.60
CA LEU A 68 -9.13 -3.59 -7.62
C LEU A 68 -8.56 -2.94 -8.89
N ILE A 69 -7.34 -3.33 -9.31
CA ILE A 69 -6.72 -2.86 -10.56
C ILE A 69 -7.64 -3.18 -11.76
N ASN A 70 -8.17 -4.40 -11.82
CA ASN A 70 -9.06 -4.82 -12.90
C ASN A 70 -10.41 -4.07 -12.84
N ASN A 71 -11.04 -3.99 -11.68
CA ASN A 71 -12.33 -3.33 -11.49
C ASN A 71 -12.30 -1.84 -11.87
N TYR A 72 -11.20 -1.16 -11.54
CA TYR A 72 -11.01 0.25 -11.87
C TYR A 72 -10.29 0.49 -13.19
N GLN A 73 -10.00 -0.57 -13.97
CA GLN A 73 -9.29 -0.49 -15.25
C GLN A 73 -7.94 0.23 -15.15
N LEU A 74 -7.20 -0.02 -14.07
CA LEU A 74 -5.90 0.60 -13.81
C LEU A 74 -4.76 -0.06 -14.59
N HIS A 75 -4.99 -1.17 -15.26
CA HIS A 75 -4.02 -1.86 -16.13
C HIS A 75 -3.47 -0.98 -17.27
N LYS A 76 -4.10 0.17 -17.54
CA LYS A 76 -3.56 1.19 -18.47
C LYS A 76 -2.36 1.97 -17.91
N TYR A 77 -2.13 1.90 -16.59
CA TYR A 77 -0.97 2.48 -15.96
C TYR A 77 0.07 1.40 -15.71
N GLU A 78 1.32 1.71 -15.96
CA GLU A 78 2.46 0.85 -15.63
C GLU A 78 3.11 1.32 -14.34
N LYS A 79 3.42 0.40 -13.44
CA LYS A 79 4.23 0.71 -12.26
C LYS A 79 5.66 1.05 -12.69
N LEU A 80 6.27 2.06 -12.07
CA LEU A 80 7.67 2.38 -12.28
C LEU A 80 8.56 1.17 -11.98
N THR A 81 9.32 0.75 -12.97
CA THR A 81 10.36 -0.26 -12.79
C THR A 81 11.56 0.33 -12.03
N LYS A 82 12.42 -0.56 -11.50
CA LYS A 82 13.69 -0.13 -10.92
C LYS A 82 14.54 0.69 -11.90
N LEU A 83 14.52 0.31 -13.18
CA LEU A 83 15.24 1.03 -14.24
C LEU A 83 14.65 2.43 -14.47
N ASP A 84 13.32 2.56 -14.49
CA ASP A 84 12.67 3.87 -14.60
C ASP A 84 13.10 4.80 -13.46
N LYS A 85 13.07 4.29 -12.21
CA LYS A 85 13.52 5.05 -11.03
C LYS A 85 14.97 5.50 -11.16
N ILE A 86 15.86 4.61 -11.61
CA ILE A 86 17.28 4.94 -11.85
C ILE A 86 17.42 6.04 -12.88
N LEU A 87 16.73 5.93 -14.01
CA LEU A 87 16.84 6.91 -15.12
C LEU A 87 16.31 8.28 -14.72
N ILE A 88 15.17 8.33 -14.02
CA ILE A 88 14.59 9.60 -13.55
C ILE A 88 15.51 10.22 -12.48
N THR A 89 15.95 9.45 -11.49
CA THR A 89 16.83 9.93 -10.42
C THR A 89 18.17 10.42 -10.98
N LYS A 90 18.75 9.71 -11.95
CA LYS A 90 19.97 10.14 -12.62
C LYS A 90 19.81 11.51 -13.29
N LYS A 91 18.73 11.72 -14.04
CA LYS A 91 18.42 13.00 -14.68
C LYS A 91 18.26 14.12 -13.64
N LEU A 92 17.61 13.84 -12.52
CA LEU A 92 17.42 14.80 -11.43
C LEU A 92 18.76 15.24 -10.83
N ILE A 93 19.66 14.30 -10.57
CA ILE A 93 21.00 14.59 -10.04
C ILE A 93 21.81 15.41 -11.05
N GLU A 94 21.75 15.07 -12.34
CA GLU A 94 22.47 15.77 -13.40
C GLU A 94 21.94 17.19 -13.62
N SER A 95 20.66 17.44 -13.36
CA SER A 95 20.03 18.76 -13.48
C SER A 95 20.14 19.62 -12.21
N SER A 96 20.49 19.02 -11.07
CA SER A 96 20.67 19.75 -9.82
C SER A 96 22.13 20.20 -9.69
N ASP A 97 22.38 21.49 -9.86
CA ASP A 97 23.70 22.07 -9.79
C ASP A 97 24.42 21.71 -8.46
N ASN A 98 25.48 20.91 -8.57
CA ASN A 98 26.55 20.68 -7.57
C ASN A 98 26.19 20.23 -6.14
N ILE A 99 24.96 19.81 -5.86
CA ILE A 99 24.57 19.34 -4.53
C ILE A 99 25.23 18.00 -4.16
N PHE A 100 25.54 17.18 -5.17
CA PHE A 100 26.07 15.83 -5.02
C PHE A 100 27.39 15.66 -5.81
N ASN A 101 28.44 16.27 -5.33
CA ASN A 101 29.81 16.08 -5.86
C ASN A 101 30.40 14.74 -5.40
N ASN A 102 29.89 13.63 -5.87
CA ASN A 102 30.38 12.30 -5.46
C ASN A 102 30.96 11.55 -6.66
N ASN A 103 32.16 10.97 -6.50
CA ASN A 103 32.84 10.20 -7.52
C ASN A 103 32.10 8.89 -7.86
N ASN A 104 31.18 8.43 -7.01
CA ASN A 104 30.40 7.20 -7.22
C ASN A 104 28.89 7.52 -7.41
N LYS A 105 28.56 8.09 -8.55
CA LYS A 105 27.17 8.53 -8.88
C LYS A 105 26.15 7.39 -8.84
N MET A 106 26.54 6.14 -9.10
CA MET A 106 25.59 5.03 -9.14
C MET A 106 25.16 4.60 -7.74
N ASP A 107 26.09 4.53 -6.78
CA ASP A 107 25.75 4.18 -5.40
C ASP A 107 24.83 5.24 -4.78
N LEU A 108 25.11 6.52 -5.05
CA LEU A 108 24.24 7.62 -4.64
C LEU A 108 22.83 7.48 -5.22
N ILE A 109 22.67 7.10 -6.50
CA ILE A 109 21.36 6.88 -7.12
C ILE A 109 20.60 5.77 -6.39
N TYR A 110 21.25 4.65 -6.07
CA TYR A 110 20.60 3.56 -5.34
C TYR A 110 20.20 3.95 -3.92
N GLU A 111 21.05 4.68 -3.20
CA GLU A 111 20.72 5.20 -1.88
C GLU A 111 19.52 6.16 -1.93
N LEU A 112 19.48 7.07 -2.89
CA LEU A 112 18.36 7.98 -3.07
C LEU A 112 17.05 7.25 -3.39
N ILE A 113 17.10 6.23 -4.26
CA ILE A 113 15.91 5.42 -4.58
C ILE A 113 15.38 4.73 -3.32
N ASN A 114 16.26 4.15 -2.51
CA ASN A 114 15.85 3.53 -1.24
C ASN A 114 15.21 4.54 -0.29
N ILE A 115 15.75 5.77 -0.21
CA ILE A 115 15.17 6.85 0.60
C ILE A 115 13.82 7.30 0.01
N PHE A 116 13.69 7.39 -1.30
CA PHE A 116 12.44 7.75 -1.96
C PHE A 116 11.36 6.69 -1.73
N ASP A 117 11.73 5.41 -1.77
CA ASP A 117 10.80 4.32 -1.44
C ASP A 117 10.34 4.40 0.03
N LEU A 118 11.24 4.77 0.96
CA LEU A 118 10.86 5.03 2.35
C LEU A 118 9.96 6.27 2.49
N PHE A 119 10.27 7.38 1.78
CA PHE A 119 9.43 8.57 1.80
C PHE A 119 8.02 8.29 1.29
N TYR A 120 7.93 7.45 0.25
CA TYR A 120 6.65 7.00 -0.27
C TYR A 120 5.90 6.13 0.75
N LEU A 121 6.57 5.14 1.37
CA LEU A 121 5.95 4.21 2.32
C LEU A 121 5.48 4.90 3.61
N GLU A 122 6.25 5.86 4.11
CA GLU A 122 5.98 6.55 5.38
C GLU A 122 5.24 7.88 5.19
N ASP A 123 4.82 8.21 3.96
CA ASP A 123 4.16 9.47 3.59
C ASP A 123 4.89 10.71 4.14
N ILE A 124 6.22 10.76 3.94
CA ILE A 124 7.06 11.83 4.48
C ILE A 124 6.80 13.14 3.75
N THR A 125 6.37 14.12 4.51
CA THR A 125 6.10 15.48 4.06
C THR A 125 7.04 16.50 4.71
N THR A 126 6.98 17.75 4.29
CA THR A 126 7.78 18.84 4.91
C THR A 126 7.49 19.00 6.41
N SER A 127 6.27 18.78 6.86
CA SER A 127 5.89 18.84 8.27
C SER A 127 6.51 17.71 9.11
N SER A 128 6.79 16.56 8.49
CA SER A 128 7.48 15.44 9.15
C SER A 128 8.90 15.81 9.60
N LEU A 129 9.49 16.85 9.00
CA LEU A 129 10.86 17.31 9.29
C LEU A 129 10.95 18.34 10.44
N ASP A 130 9.82 18.80 10.98
CA ASP A 130 9.82 19.92 11.94
C ASP A 130 10.50 19.62 13.28
N ASN A 131 10.55 18.36 13.68
CA ASN A 131 11.17 17.92 14.93
C ASN A 131 12.67 17.58 14.81
N LEU A 132 13.29 17.80 13.64
CA LEU A 132 14.68 17.46 13.39
C LEU A 132 15.64 18.60 13.72
N SER A 133 16.90 18.27 14.03
CA SER A 133 17.97 19.27 14.16
C SER A 133 18.15 20.06 12.85
N SER A 134 18.60 21.31 12.94
CA SER A 134 18.72 22.20 11.79
C SER A 134 19.52 21.62 10.61
N LEU A 135 20.63 20.94 10.90
CA LEU A 135 21.49 20.34 9.87
C LEU A 135 20.82 19.12 9.21
N SER A 136 20.21 18.24 10.01
CA SER A 136 19.49 17.06 9.50
C SER A 136 18.27 17.50 8.71
N LYS A 137 17.51 18.50 9.19
CA LYS A 137 16.37 19.09 8.51
C LYS A 137 16.76 19.62 7.12
N GLN A 138 17.84 20.37 7.00
CA GLN A 138 18.29 20.92 5.72
C GLN A 138 18.65 19.82 4.72
N LYS A 139 19.40 18.79 5.13
CA LYS A 139 19.76 17.66 4.25
C LYS A 139 18.51 16.89 3.77
N LEU A 140 17.65 16.53 4.71
CA LEU A 140 16.41 15.79 4.36
C LEU A 140 15.44 16.63 3.53
N ALA A 141 15.33 17.93 3.78
CA ALA A 141 14.52 18.82 2.94
C ALA A 141 15.00 18.87 1.49
N THR A 142 16.33 18.84 1.28
CA THR A 142 16.90 18.75 -0.07
C THR A 142 16.53 17.44 -0.75
N ILE A 143 16.65 16.31 -0.04
CA ILE A 143 16.29 14.99 -0.59
C ILE A 143 14.77 14.92 -0.85
N LEU A 144 13.95 15.47 0.05
CA LEU A 144 12.49 15.54 -0.14
C LEU A 144 12.10 16.39 -1.34
N THR A 145 12.82 17.47 -1.59
CA THR A 145 12.63 18.30 -2.82
C THR A 145 12.91 17.48 -4.09
N LEU A 146 13.98 16.67 -4.08
CA LEU A 146 14.28 15.76 -5.20
C LEU A 146 13.20 14.69 -5.37
N TYR A 147 12.74 14.11 -4.26
CA TYR A 147 11.63 13.15 -4.28
C TYR A 147 10.35 13.76 -4.87
N ASN A 148 9.94 14.93 -4.40
CA ASN A 148 8.77 15.63 -4.94
C ASN A 148 8.92 15.96 -6.43
N THR A 149 10.14 16.26 -6.86
CA THR A 149 10.44 16.49 -8.28
C THR A 149 10.39 15.18 -9.07
N LEU A 150 10.85 14.06 -8.50
CA LEU A 150 10.70 12.74 -9.10
C LEU A 150 9.23 12.43 -9.33
N ILE A 151 8.38 12.55 -8.30
CA ILE A 151 6.93 12.27 -8.39
C ILE A 151 6.28 13.11 -9.51
N LYS A 152 6.62 14.40 -9.61
CA LYS A 152 6.11 15.28 -10.68
C LYS A 152 6.59 14.90 -12.08
N ASN A 153 7.72 14.23 -12.21
CA ASN A 153 8.29 13.81 -13.50
C ASN A 153 7.91 12.38 -13.91
N ILE A 154 7.04 11.71 -13.14
CA ILE A 154 6.50 10.40 -13.54
C ILE A 154 5.67 10.59 -14.82
N PRO A 155 5.92 9.80 -15.88
CA PRO A 155 5.11 9.83 -17.10
C PRO A 155 3.62 9.59 -16.80
N GLN A 156 2.73 10.25 -17.55
CA GLN A 156 1.26 10.17 -17.32
C GLN A 156 0.68 8.76 -17.40
N ASN A 157 1.34 7.85 -18.13
CA ASN A 157 0.94 6.44 -18.22
C ASN A 157 1.62 5.54 -17.18
N LYS A 158 2.36 6.11 -16.22
CA LYS A 158 3.04 5.38 -15.15
C LYS A 158 2.60 5.87 -13.78
N CYS A 159 2.77 5.04 -12.76
CA CYS A 159 2.53 5.37 -11.36
C CYS A 159 3.70 4.88 -10.49
N TYR A 160 3.88 5.48 -9.34
CA TYR A 160 4.89 5.01 -8.39
C TYR A 160 4.48 3.66 -7.79
N GLN A 161 3.24 3.58 -7.31
CA GLN A 161 2.56 2.37 -6.86
C GLN A 161 1.07 2.45 -7.27
N TYR A 162 0.40 1.29 -7.46
CA TYR A 162 -1.03 1.26 -7.80
C TYR A 162 -1.92 1.75 -6.68
N GLU A 163 -1.49 1.61 -5.43
CA GLU A 163 -2.23 2.03 -4.25
C GLU A 163 -2.59 3.52 -4.27
N GLU A 164 -1.70 4.36 -4.81
CA GLU A 164 -1.94 5.80 -4.98
C GLU A 164 -3.15 6.07 -5.91
N LEU A 165 -3.23 5.33 -7.02
CA LEU A 165 -4.35 5.45 -7.96
C LEU A 165 -5.65 4.86 -7.40
N LEU A 166 -5.55 3.89 -6.50
CA LEU A 166 -6.70 3.27 -5.86
C LEU A 166 -7.32 4.19 -4.81
N LEU A 167 -6.52 4.87 -4.01
CA LEU A 167 -7.00 5.78 -2.96
C LEU A 167 -7.96 6.83 -3.50
N ASP A 168 -7.66 7.42 -4.67
CA ASP A 168 -8.51 8.43 -5.30
C ASP A 168 -9.86 7.88 -5.81
N LYS A 169 -9.99 6.56 -5.96
CA LYS A 169 -11.16 5.92 -6.58
C LYS A 169 -12.02 5.13 -5.61
N ILE A 170 -11.45 4.70 -4.50
CA ILE A 170 -12.11 3.82 -3.53
C ILE A 170 -13.30 4.49 -2.83
N ASP A 171 -13.28 5.80 -2.63
CA ASP A 171 -14.30 6.53 -1.86
C ASP A 171 -15.73 6.43 -2.42
N SER A 172 -15.90 6.14 -3.70
CA SER A 172 -17.21 6.15 -4.34
C SER A 172 -17.91 4.79 -4.45
N SER A 173 -17.20 3.67 -4.27
CA SER A 173 -17.73 2.32 -4.58
C SER A 173 -17.81 1.35 -3.40
N LEU A 174 -17.38 1.77 -2.20
CA LEU A 174 -17.26 0.88 -1.04
C LEU A 174 -18.56 0.65 -0.25
N GLN A 175 -19.69 1.18 -0.66
CA GLN A 175 -20.91 1.16 0.17
C GLN A 175 -21.41 -0.25 0.50
N ASN A 176 -21.10 -1.27 -0.34
CA ASN A 176 -21.56 -2.64 -0.15
C ASN A 176 -20.43 -3.68 0.01
N ASN A 177 -19.18 -3.24 0.16
CA ASN A 177 -18.05 -4.13 0.31
C ASN A 177 -17.45 -3.99 1.72
N HIS A 178 -17.31 -5.12 2.41
CA HIS A 178 -16.71 -5.19 3.75
C HIS A 178 -15.35 -5.89 3.66
N TYR A 179 -14.29 -5.19 4.03
CA TYR A 179 -12.93 -5.72 4.02
C TYR A 179 -12.46 -6.01 5.44
N ILE A 180 -12.08 -7.27 5.67
CA ILE A 180 -11.67 -7.78 6.98
C ILE A 180 -10.23 -8.28 6.84
N PHE A 181 -9.28 -7.54 7.42
CA PHE A 181 -7.88 -7.92 7.41
C PHE A 181 -7.56 -8.78 8.62
N ILE A 182 -7.01 -9.97 8.39
CA ILE A 182 -6.49 -10.88 9.40
C ILE A 182 -5.03 -11.15 9.05
N THR A 183 -4.13 -10.57 9.80
CA THR A 183 -2.70 -10.70 9.59
C THR A 183 -1.97 -10.75 10.92
N GLU A 184 -0.85 -11.48 10.95
CA GLU A 184 0.08 -11.49 12.09
C GLU A 184 0.96 -10.23 12.10
N GLU A 185 1.15 -9.61 10.94
CA GLU A 185 1.87 -8.35 10.82
C GLU A 185 0.93 -7.17 11.07
N ILE A 186 1.34 -6.27 11.96
CA ILE A 186 0.70 -4.97 12.09
C ILE A 186 1.12 -4.18 10.84
N PHE A 187 0.24 -4.03 9.88
CA PHE A 187 0.47 -3.09 8.80
C PHE A 187 0.75 -1.72 9.41
N HIS A 188 1.97 -1.24 9.24
CA HIS A 188 2.28 0.15 9.56
C HIS A 188 1.33 1.02 8.75
N LYS A 189 0.43 1.66 9.47
CA LYS A 189 -0.63 2.47 8.90
C LYS A 189 -0.04 3.56 8.02
N ARG A 190 -0.54 3.60 6.79
CA ARG A 190 -0.90 4.91 6.27
C ARG A 190 -2.27 5.28 6.85
N PRO A 191 -2.43 6.47 7.41
CA PRO A 191 -3.73 6.96 7.88
C PRO A 191 -4.76 6.99 6.76
#